data_5a0bcbfa8eeec9a2d4a4997b70e53d96
#
_entry.id   5a0bcbfa8eeec9a2d4a4997b70e53d96
#
_cell.length_a   1.000
_cell.length_b   1.000
_cell.length_c   1.000
_cell.angle_alpha   90.00
_cell.angle_beta   90.00
_cell.angle_gamma   90.00
#
_symmetry.space_group_name_H-M   'P 1'
#
loop_
_entity.id
_entity.type
_entity.pdbx_description
1 polymer ?
#
loop_
_entity_poly.entity_id
_entity_poly.type
_entity_poly.pdbx_seq_one_letter_code
_entity_poly.pdbx_strand_id
1 'polypeptide(L)'
;MTHYSPSAGYMTETIQHRYIAYAITQNTLPAQAHRMPQIISLVAAEDRSKPIQFWQLFSVMGQKRILRIVHDFYRRVYEDEAWFRDVFARVGDAAHHVRTQSAMWIDVMGGGFHYHGAEFRLNFHHQHNAFQLMTKEGAARWTKLMIETLQACDAQMNHDPRIRPS
;
A
#
# COMPACT_ATOMS: atom_id res chain seq x y z
N MET A 1 21.42 -19.34 -1.31
CA MET A 1 20.05 -18.97 -0.86
C MET A 1 19.79 -17.55 -1.32
N THR A 2 18.94 -17.37 -2.30
CA THR A 2 18.51 -16.04 -2.73
C THR A 2 17.68 -15.43 -1.60
N HIS A 3 18.22 -14.43 -0.94
CA HIS A 3 17.45 -13.60 -0.04
C HIS A 3 16.31 -12.95 -0.83
N TYR A 4 15.09 -13.42 -0.62
CA TYR A 4 13.92 -12.73 -1.10
C TYR A 4 13.73 -11.51 -0.21
N SER A 5 14.17 -10.36 -0.71
CA SER A 5 13.72 -9.09 -0.19
C SER A 5 12.42 -8.76 -0.93
N PRO A 6 11.28 -8.64 -0.24
CA PRO A 6 10.08 -8.17 -0.91
C PRO A 6 10.41 -6.80 -1.50
N SER A 7 10.27 -6.69 -2.83
CA SER A 7 10.42 -5.40 -3.47
C SER A 7 9.38 -4.46 -2.86
N ALA A 8 9.84 -3.37 -2.29
CA ALA A 8 8.96 -2.33 -1.83
C ALA A 8 8.02 -1.95 -2.96
N GLY A 9 6.74 -2.07 -2.77
CA GLY A 9 5.83 -1.46 -3.70
C GLY A 9 4.47 -2.11 -3.84
N TYR A 10 4.33 -3.37 -4.17
CA TYR A 10 3.00 -3.87 -4.52
C TYR A 10 2.76 -5.28 -4.01
N MET A 11 1.76 -5.41 -3.15
CA MET A 11 1.30 -6.71 -2.69
C MET A 11 0.30 -7.27 -3.72
N THR A 12 0.82 -7.76 -4.85
CA THR A 12 0.04 -8.54 -5.81
C THR A 12 -0.19 -9.94 -5.25
N GLU A 13 -1.16 -10.66 -5.79
CA GLU A 13 -1.40 -12.06 -5.43
C GLU A 13 -0.13 -12.92 -5.56
N THR A 14 0.62 -12.74 -6.64
CA THR A 14 1.90 -13.41 -6.86
C THR A 14 2.92 -13.12 -5.78
N ILE A 15 3.05 -11.84 -5.38
CA ILE A 15 3.98 -11.42 -4.32
C ILE A 15 3.52 -11.96 -2.97
N GLN A 16 2.22 -11.94 -2.67
CA GLN A 16 1.66 -12.54 -1.46
C GLN A 16 2.01 -14.01 -1.34
N HIS A 17 1.78 -14.80 -2.39
CA HIS A 17 2.11 -16.22 -2.41
C HIS A 17 3.61 -16.47 -2.19
N ARG A 18 4.48 -15.70 -2.84
CA ARG A 18 5.93 -15.81 -2.67
C ARG A 18 6.35 -15.45 -1.24
N TYR A 19 5.77 -14.40 -0.67
CA TYR A 19 6.04 -14.03 0.71
C TYR A 19 5.61 -15.12 1.68
N ILE A 20 4.38 -15.63 1.54
CA ILE A 20 3.87 -16.71 2.39
C ILE A 20 4.79 -17.93 2.33
N ALA A 21 5.14 -18.39 1.13
CA ALA A 21 6.03 -19.52 0.93
C ALA A 21 7.40 -19.29 1.60
N TYR A 22 7.98 -18.11 1.41
CA TYR A 22 9.24 -17.75 2.07
C TYR A 22 9.12 -17.71 3.59
N ALA A 23 8.09 -17.06 4.13
CA ALA A 23 7.88 -16.92 5.56
C ALA A 23 7.62 -18.28 6.25
N ILE A 24 6.96 -19.22 5.56
CA ILE A 24 6.83 -20.60 6.03
C ILE A 24 8.21 -21.29 6.10
N THR A 25 9.06 -21.12 5.08
CA THR A 25 10.42 -21.72 5.09
C THR A 25 11.30 -21.12 6.18
N GLN A 26 11.04 -19.88 6.61
CA GLN A 26 11.76 -19.23 7.71
C GLN A 26 11.12 -19.50 9.10
N ASN A 27 10.10 -20.35 9.17
CA ASN A 27 9.32 -20.62 10.38
C ASN A 27 8.72 -19.36 11.05
N THR A 28 8.48 -18.31 10.30
CA THR A 28 7.80 -17.10 10.77
C THR A 28 6.29 -17.16 10.56
N LEU A 29 5.82 -18.09 9.73
CA LEU A 29 4.41 -18.41 9.53
C LEU A 29 4.17 -19.90 9.67
N PRO A 30 2.98 -20.32 10.13
CA PRO A 30 2.61 -21.72 10.21
C PRO A 30 2.51 -22.34 8.82
N ALA A 31 2.82 -23.66 8.71
CA ALA A 31 2.87 -24.36 7.43
C ALA A 31 1.55 -24.33 6.63
N GLN A 32 0.41 -24.21 7.32
CA GLN A 32 -0.92 -24.12 6.71
C GLN A 32 -1.31 -22.70 6.25
N ALA A 33 -0.46 -21.70 6.47
CA ALA A 33 -0.76 -20.33 6.07
C ALA A 33 -0.89 -20.24 4.53
N HIS A 34 -2.02 -19.75 4.04
CA HIS A 34 -2.29 -19.67 2.61
C HIS A 34 -3.01 -18.38 2.17
N ARG A 35 -3.44 -17.55 3.12
CA ARG A 35 -4.11 -16.28 2.86
C ARG A 35 -3.54 -15.17 3.71
N MET A 36 -3.21 -14.05 3.10
CA MET A 36 -2.66 -12.90 3.80
C MET A 36 -3.56 -12.35 4.92
N PRO A 37 -4.89 -12.22 4.76
CA PRO A 37 -5.74 -11.74 5.85
C PRO A 37 -5.66 -12.60 7.12
N GLN A 38 -5.56 -13.92 6.96
CA GLN A 38 -5.42 -14.84 8.10
C GLN A 38 -4.06 -14.72 8.77
N ILE A 39 -3.00 -14.59 7.98
CA ILE A 39 -1.63 -14.44 8.44
C ILE A 39 -1.45 -13.13 9.21
N ILE A 40 -1.99 -12.06 8.69
CA ILE A 40 -1.90 -10.73 9.27
C ILE A 40 -2.62 -10.69 10.61
N SER A 41 -3.80 -11.26 10.70
CA SER A 41 -4.57 -11.35 11.95
C SER A 41 -3.83 -12.12 13.04
N LEU A 42 -3.15 -13.22 12.68
CA LEU A 42 -2.43 -14.07 13.63
C LEU A 42 -1.09 -13.47 14.10
N VAL A 43 -0.31 -12.89 13.20
CA VAL A 43 1.07 -12.50 13.52
C VAL A 43 1.18 -11.04 13.98
N ALA A 44 0.50 -10.12 13.33
CA ALA A 44 0.64 -8.70 13.65
C ALA A 44 -0.16 -8.27 14.88
N ALA A 45 -1.29 -8.93 15.16
CA ALA A 45 -2.12 -8.60 16.32
C ALA A 45 -1.56 -9.17 17.64
N GLU A 46 -0.95 -10.36 17.61
CA GLU A 46 -0.60 -11.12 18.79
C GLU A 46 0.75 -10.75 19.42
N ASP A 47 1.74 -10.36 18.61
CA ASP A 47 3.09 -10.07 19.12
C ASP A 47 3.57 -8.68 18.74
N ARG A 48 3.30 -7.71 19.61
CA ARG A 48 3.74 -6.32 19.43
C ARG A 48 5.24 -6.10 19.55
N SER A 49 6.00 -7.08 20.01
CA SER A 49 7.46 -6.99 20.10
C SER A 49 8.15 -7.19 18.75
N LYS A 50 7.45 -7.78 17.79
CA LYS A 50 7.97 -8.04 16.45
C LYS A 50 7.67 -6.89 15.50
N PRO A 51 8.63 -6.51 14.63
CA PRO A 51 8.35 -5.55 13.58
C PRO A 51 7.28 -6.09 12.63
N ILE A 52 6.49 -5.18 12.06
CA ILE A 52 5.53 -5.52 11.02
C ILE A 52 6.07 -5.10 9.66
N GLN A 53 5.59 -5.76 8.61
CA GLN A 53 5.87 -5.41 7.24
C GLN A 53 4.73 -4.55 6.67
N PHE A 54 4.99 -3.84 5.59
CA PHE A 54 4.01 -2.98 4.94
C PHE A 54 2.67 -3.70 4.65
N TRP A 55 2.72 -4.94 4.18
CA TRP A 55 1.53 -5.76 3.91
C TRP A 55 0.83 -6.31 5.17
N GLN A 56 1.29 -5.98 6.35
CA GLN A 56 0.64 -6.29 7.63
C GLN A 56 -0.05 -5.07 8.25
N LEU A 57 0.10 -3.90 7.62
CA LEU A 57 -0.43 -2.64 8.15
C LEU A 57 -1.95 -2.65 8.32
N PHE A 58 -2.69 -3.30 7.41
CA PHE A 58 -4.16 -3.36 7.52
C PHE A 58 -4.63 -3.96 8.85
N SER A 59 -3.99 -5.03 9.33
CA SER A 59 -4.38 -5.67 10.59
C SER A 59 -4.17 -4.80 11.82
N VAL A 60 -3.20 -3.89 11.77
CA VAL A 60 -2.83 -3.00 12.88
C VAL A 60 -3.56 -1.66 12.79
N MET A 61 -3.67 -1.09 11.60
CA MET A 61 -4.31 0.21 11.38
C MET A 61 -5.82 0.11 11.22
N GLY A 62 -6.29 -0.92 10.52
CA GLY A 62 -7.68 -1.06 10.10
C GLY A 62 -8.05 -0.15 8.93
N GLN A 63 -9.11 -0.54 8.23
CA GLN A 63 -9.56 0.13 7.01
C GLN A 63 -9.77 1.64 7.17
N LYS A 64 -10.42 2.07 8.24
CA LYS A 64 -10.79 3.47 8.46
C LYS A 64 -9.58 4.41 8.48
N ARG A 65 -8.49 4.01 9.15
CA ARG A 65 -7.28 4.84 9.23
C ARG A 65 -6.53 4.88 7.91
N ILE A 66 -6.44 3.75 7.23
CA ILE A 66 -5.83 3.66 5.89
C ILE A 66 -6.57 4.57 4.92
N LEU A 67 -7.91 4.47 4.85
CA LEU A 67 -8.72 5.30 3.97
C LEU A 67 -8.55 6.79 4.28
N ARG A 68 -8.44 7.16 5.55
CA ARG A 68 -8.20 8.56 5.93
C ARG A 68 -6.91 9.11 5.35
N ILE A 69 -5.82 8.34 5.42
CA ILE A 69 -4.52 8.72 4.85
C ILE A 69 -4.61 8.80 3.32
N VAL A 70 -5.19 7.80 2.68
CA VAL A 70 -5.34 7.76 1.21
C VAL A 70 -6.16 8.94 0.71
N HIS A 71 -7.28 9.25 1.36
CA HIS A 71 -8.12 10.39 0.98
C HIS A 71 -7.38 11.73 1.15
N ASP A 72 -6.65 11.91 2.26
CA ASP A 72 -5.88 13.15 2.47
C ASP A 72 -4.73 13.30 1.46
N PHE A 73 -4.08 12.20 1.12
CA PHE A 73 -3.05 12.17 0.07
C PHE A 73 -3.62 12.60 -1.29
N TYR A 74 -4.72 11.99 -1.74
CA TYR A 74 -5.30 12.34 -3.04
C TYR A 74 -5.95 13.72 -3.06
N ARG A 75 -6.47 14.22 -1.93
CA ARG A 75 -6.87 15.61 -1.83
C ARG A 75 -5.69 16.55 -2.15
N ARG A 76 -4.51 16.30 -1.58
CA ARG A 76 -3.29 17.07 -1.88
C ARG A 76 -2.87 16.94 -3.34
N VAL A 77 -2.94 15.75 -3.91
CA VAL A 77 -2.64 15.52 -5.34
C VAL A 77 -3.54 16.37 -6.24
N TYR A 78 -4.83 16.41 -5.96
CA TYR A 78 -5.79 17.18 -6.77
C TYR A 78 -5.76 18.70 -6.51
N GLU A 79 -5.17 19.13 -5.43
CA GLU A 79 -4.94 20.55 -5.10
C GLU A 79 -3.53 21.03 -5.51
N ASP A 80 -2.70 20.15 -6.07
CA ASP A 80 -1.29 20.42 -6.38
C ASP A 80 -1.11 21.20 -7.70
N GLU A 81 0.15 21.44 -8.07
CA GLU A 81 0.54 22.12 -9.29
C GLU A 81 -0.02 21.43 -10.55
N ALA A 82 -0.43 22.22 -11.54
CA ALA A 82 -1.15 21.71 -12.71
C ALA A 82 -0.43 20.58 -13.45
N TRP A 83 0.88 20.67 -13.62
CA TRP A 83 1.66 19.65 -14.33
C TRP A 83 1.58 18.26 -13.69
N PHE A 84 1.43 18.20 -12.35
CA PHE A 84 1.31 16.97 -11.59
C PHE A 84 -0.16 16.54 -11.47
N ARG A 85 -1.02 17.45 -10.99
CA ARG A 85 -2.46 17.23 -10.82
C ARG A 85 -3.16 16.77 -12.08
N ASP A 86 -2.90 17.41 -13.21
CA ASP A 86 -3.65 17.19 -14.44
C ASP A 86 -3.42 15.81 -15.05
N VAL A 87 -2.34 15.12 -14.70
CA VAL A 87 -2.15 13.71 -15.06
C VAL A 87 -3.17 12.81 -14.37
N PHE A 88 -3.48 13.07 -13.12
CA PHE A 88 -4.51 12.32 -12.37
C PHE A 88 -5.92 12.70 -12.82
N ALA A 89 -6.15 13.96 -13.16
CA ALA A 89 -7.45 14.44 -13.65
C ALA A 89 -7.90 13.80 -14.97
N ARG A 90 -6.95 13.30 -15.78
CA ARG A 90 -7.25 12.60 -17.04
C ARG A 90 -7.83 11.20 -16.86
N VAL A 91 -7.73 10.63 -15.68
CA VAL A 91 -8.15 9.25 -15.39
C VAL A 91 -9.67 9.16 -15.13
N GLY A 92 -10.41 10.25 -15.34
CA GLY A 92 -11.86 10.34 -15.14
C GLY A 92 -12.26 11.03 -13.84
N ASP A 93 -13.41 10.66 -13.30
CA ASP A 93 -13.92 11.24 -12.06
C ASP A 93 -12.98 11.02 -10.88
N ALA A 94 -12.61 12.10 -10.20
CA ALA A 94 -11.71 12.08 -9.04
C ALA A 94 -12.21 11.12 -7.94
N ALA A 95 -13.52 11.07 -7.70
CA ALA A 95 -14.09 10.18 -6.69
C ALA A 95 -13.92 8.70 -7.09
N HIS A 96 -14.07 8.38 -8.37
CA HIS A 96 -13.81 7.03 -8.88
C HIS A 96 -12.33 6.67 -8.73
N HIS A 97 -11.43 7.58 -9.08
CA HIS A 97 -9.98 7.37 -8.94
C HIS A 97 -9.61 7.11 -7.48
N VAL A 98 -10.07 7.95 -6.55
CA VAL A 98 -9.79 7.79 -5.11
C VAL A 98 -10.32 6.45 -4.59
N ARG A 99 -11.53 6.02 -5.00
CA ARG A 99 -12.07 4.69 -4.62
C ARG A 99 -11.17 3.55 -5.12
N THR A 100 -10.74 3.64 -6.38
CA THR A 100 -9.86 2.64 -6.99
C THR A 100 -8.50 2.57 -6.28
N GLN A 101 -7.91 3.71 -5.99
CA GLN A 101 -6.65 3.78 -5.26
C GLN A 101 -6.81 3.31 -3.81
N SER A 102 -7.90 3.64 -3.16
CA SER A 102 -8.22 3.13 -1.83
C SER A 102 -8.26 1.60 -1.79
N ALA A 103 -8.90 0.98 -2.78
CA ALA A 103 -8.92 -0.48 -2.92
C ALA A 103 -7.51 -1.04 -3.09
N MET A 104 -6.68 -0.43 -3.94
CA MET A 104 -5.30 -0.83 -4.15
C MET A 104 -4.47 -0.73 -2.86
N TRP A 105 -4.56 0.38 -2.13
CA TRP A 105 -3.83 0.56 -0.87
C TRP A 105 -4.24 -0.45 0.21
N ILE A 106 -5.54 -0.73 0.33
CA ILE A 106 -6.03 -1.76 1.25
C ILE A 106 -5.43 -3.12 0.90
N ASP A 107 -5.40 -3.48 -0.38
CA ASP A 107 -4.86 -4.77 -0.83
C ASP A 107 -3.35 -4.88 -0.58
N VAL A 108 -2.57 -3.85 -0.93
CA VAL A 108 -1.11 -3.87 -0.71
C VAL A 108 -0.72 -3.86 0.77
N MET A 109 -1.60 -3.35 1.63
CA MET A 109 -1.44 -3.38 3.08
C MET A 109 -2.01 -4.66 3.73
N GLY A 110 -2.51 -5.60 2.93
CA GLY A 110 -2.95 -6.92 3.37
C GLY A 110 -4.42 -7.02 3.76
N GLY A 111 -5.26 -6.08 3.36
CA GLY A 111 -6.69 -6.03 3.72
C GLY A 111 -7.61 -6.85 2.82
N GLY A 112 -7.12 -7.46 1.75
CA GLY A 112 -7.93 -8.30 0.88
C GLY A 112 -7.61 -8.21 -0.60
N PHE A 113 -8.61 -8.44 -1.44
CA PHE A 113 -8.53 -8.43 -2.91
C PHE A 113 -9.65 -7.56 -3.50
N HIS A 114 -9.57 -6.25 -3.21
CA HIS A 114 -10.58 -5.27 -3.64
C HIS A 114 -10.22 -4.61 -4.98
N TYR A 115 -8.92 -4.55 -5.31
CA TYR A 115 -8.39 -3.99 -6.56
C TYR A 115 -8.35 -5.06 -7.65
N HIS A 116 -9.48 -5.31 -8.28
CA HIS A 116 -9.61 -6.33 -9.32
C HIS A 116 -8.65 -6.09 -10.50
N GLY A 117 -8.00 -7.15 -10.96
CA GLY A 117 -7.01 -7.11 -12.02
C GLY A 117 -5.56 -6.92 -11.53
N ALA A 118 -5.35 -6.76 -10.22
CA ALA A 118 -4.07 -6.83 -9.53
C ALA A 118 -2.88 -6.23 -10.34
N GLU A 119 -1.85 -7.03 -10.56
CA GLU A 119 -0.61 -6.61 -11.21
C GLU A 119 -0.80 -6.12 -12.66
N PHE A 120 -1.65 -6.78 -13.44
CA PHE A 120 -1.92 -6.37 -14.81
C PHE A 120 -2.51 -4.96 -14.88
N ARG A 121 -3.54 -4.71 -14.07
CA ARG A 121 -4.21 -3.40 -14.04
C ARG A 121 -3.28 -2.29 -13.56
N LEU A 122 -2.44 -2.57 -12.59
CA LEU A 122 -1.47 -1.64 -12.06
C LEU A 122 -0.40 -1.30 -13.08
N ASN A 123 0.17 -2.30 -13.74
CA ASN A 123 1.16 -2.11 -14.79
C ASN A 123 0.58 -1.33 -15.99
N PHE A 124 -0.65 -1.66 -16.39
CA PHE A 124 -1.35 -0.91 -17.43
C PHE A 124 -1.52 0.57 -17.05
N HIS A 125 -1.93 0.84 -15.80
CA HIS A 125 -2.08 2.20 -15.29
C HIS A 125 -0.75 2.98 -15.36
N HIS A 126 0.34 2.40 -14.89
CA HIS A 126 1.65 3.03 -14.92
C HIS A 126 2.15 3.29 -16.34
N GLN A 127 1.96 2.35 -17.25
CA GLN A 127 2.46 2.45 -18.62
C GLN A 127 1.63 3.39 -19.50
N HIS A 128 0.33 3.55 -19.25
CA HIS A 128 -0.59 4.25 -20.12
C HIS A 128 -1.16 5.54 -19.51
N ASN A 129 -1.57 5.49 -18.24
CA ASN A 129 -2.25 6.62 -17.62
C ASN A 129 -1.30 7.54 -16.86
N ALA A 130 -0.35 6.98 -16.13
CA ALA A 130 0.55 7.72 -15.27
C ALA A 130 2.00 7.81 -15.80
N PHE A 131 2.28 7.33 -17.01
CA PHE A 131 3.65 7.25 -17.53
C PHE A 131 4.40 8.60 -17.53
N GLN A 132 3.69 9.72 -17.69
CA GLN A 132 4.27 11.05 -17.66
C GLN A 132 4.84 11.41 -16.28
N LEU A 133 4.37 10.77 -15.22
CA LEU A 133 4.87 10.93 -13.85
C LEU A 133 5.90 9.87 -13.46
N MET A 134 6.14 8.85 -14.30
CA MET A 134 7.18 7.84 -14.09
C MET A 134 8.56 8.41 -14.40
N THR A 135 8.84 9.59 -13.89
CA THR A 135 10.08 10.34 -14.00
C THR A 135 10.64 10.60 -12.61
N LYS A 136 11.91 10.99 -12.54
CA LYS A 136 12.54 11.38 -11.27
C LYS A 136 11.80 12.54 -10.58
N GLU A 137 11.34 13.52 -11.36
CA GLU A 137 10.61 14.68 -10.87
C GLU A 137 9.22 14.28 -10.37
N GLY A 138 8.47 13.47 -11.13
CA GLY A 138 7.16 12.97 -10.72
C GLY A 138 7.23 12.11 -9.46
N ALA A 139 8.23 11.23 -9.36
CA ALA A 139 8.45 10.41 -8.18
C ALA A 139 8.80 11.27 -6.94
N ALA A 140 9.66 12.28 -7.11
CA ALA A 140 10.02 13.20 -6.03
C ALA A 140 8.81 13.99 -5.53
N ARG A 141 7.95 14.47 -6.45
CA ARG A 141 6.72 15.19 -6.09
C ARG A 141 5.74 14.30 -5.34
N TRP A 142 5.50 13.09 -5.86
CA TRP A 142 4.66 12.10 -5.23
C TRP A 142 5.12 11.78 -3.81
N THR A 143 6.42 11.53 -3.64
CA THR A 143 7.03 11.23 -2.33
C THR A 143 6.88 12.40 -1.36
N LYS A 144 7.11 13.64 -1.83
CA LYS A 144 6.93 14.85 -1.01
C LYS A 144 5.50 14.93 -0.47
N LEU A 145 4.50 14.82 -1.35
CA LEU A 145 3.09 14.88 -0.94
C LEU A 145 2.72 13.74 0.02
N MET A 146 3.27 12.55 -0.18
CA MET A 146 3.05 11.42 0.74
C MET A 146 3.66 11.71 2.12
N ILE A 147 4.88 12.22 2.20
CA ILE A 147 5.51 12.59 3.47
C ILE A 147 4.68 13.65 4.21
N GLU A 148 4.25 14.70 3.51
CA GLU A 148 3.39 15.74 4.07
C GLU A 148 2.06 15.17 4.59
N THR A 149 1.48 14.23 3.86
CA THR A 149 0.26 13.53 4.26
C THR A 149 0.48 12.71 5.54
N LEU A 150 1.55 11.92 5.58
CA LEU A 150 1.86 11.10 6.76
C LEU A 150 2.13 11.97 7.99
N GLN A 151 2.78 13.12 7.83
CA GLN A 151 2.97 14.08 8.91
C GLN A 151 1.64 14.65 9.42
N ALA A 152 0.75 15.04 8.51
CA ALA A 152 -0.56 15.58 8.86
C ALA A 152 -1.51 14.52 9.46
N CYS A 153 -1.33 13.26 9.08
CA CYS A 153 -2.13 12.11 9.54
C CYS A 153 -1.47 11.34 10.69
N ASP A 154 -0.55 11.91 11.42
CA ASP A 154 0.19 11.24 12.51
C ASP A 154 -0.73 10.53 13.51
N ALA A 155 -1.86 11.13 13.88
CA ALA A 155 -2.85 10.56 14.78
C ALA A 155 -3.45 9.22 14.28
N GLN A 156 -3.34 8.91 12.99
CA GLN A 156 -3.80 7.62 12.44
C GLN A 156 -2.79 6.49 12.66
N MET A 157 -1.54 6.83 13.02
CA MET A 157 -0.42 5.89 13.08
C MET A 157 0.21 5.75 14.45
N ASN A 158 -0.02 6.68 15.37
CA ASN A 158 0.69 6.77 16.65
C ASN A 158 0.21 5.78 17.73
N HIS A 159 -0.83 5.00 17.45
CA HIS A 159 -1.37 4.01 18.39
C HIS A 159 -0.57 2.70 18.46
N ASP A 160 0.31 2.47 17.48
CA ASP A 160 1.24 1.35 17.47
C ASP A 160 2.59 1.79 16.89
N PRO A 161 3.70 1.69 17.66
CA PRO A 161 5.02 2.20 17.24
C PRO A 161 5.61 1.46 16.04
N ARG A 162 5.05 0.31 15.65
CA ARG A 162 5.51 -0.48 14.51
C ARG A 162 5.05 0.09 13.16
N ILE A 163 4.02 0.93 13.15
CA ILE A 163 3.40 1.44 11.91
C ILE A 163 4.36 2.34 11.14
N ARG A 164 5.03 3.30 11.80
CA ARG A 164 5.89 4.25 11.13
C ARG A 164 7.14 3.67 10.49
N PRO A 165 7.83 2.67 11.07
CA PRO A 165 8.99 2.05 10.44
C PRO A 165 8.64 1.12 9.28
N SER A 166 7.39 0.66 9.17
CA SER A 166 6.97 -0.28 8.13
C SER A 166 6.53 0.44 6.86
#